data_ac179285f465534f6f52089fabfb268d
#
_entry.id   ac179285f465534f6f52089fabfb268d
#
_cell.length_a   1.000
_cell.length_b   1.000
_cell.length_c   1.000
_cell.angle_alpha   90.00
_cell.angle_beta   90.00
_cell.angle_gamma   90.00
#
_symmetry.space_group_name_H-M   'P 1'
#
loop_
_entity.id
_entity.type
_entity.pdbx_description
1 polymer ?
#
loop_
_entity_poly.entity_id
_entity_poly.type
_entity_poly.pdbx_seq_one_letter_code
_entity_poly.pdbx_strand_id
1 'polypeptide(L)'
;MNAPAREINWKKNLFFLWLSQILSMAGFAAVMPFIPIYLRDHLHIEDEQMRGLWVSAFNFFGLFSFCLSSPLWGVLADRYGRKLMLLRANYVSGILFPCLILAPNVIVLIIIRFFISAFSGTVTAAQTLVVTNTPEAHHGFALGTLSTALWSGNMAGFLAGGLIVNYFGFAWAFMICGILYLAGGVLVQFFVDENFARAEVSRKGVKKQGMLSGFSAGIWIILLLFVMMGVARRFDEPYIAMMVEKIHGVENTACYTGWISALAAAGGILSGVLIGRLCDRYSPQKIALPSLLVSAATMLLQAYAMSLTLFGGARFLNFLAAGGLEPAFQTMLSRSSPESRRGVLFGLASSLRMIGILLSSLFGGVVIYFFGTRNIFLVGAFLFLLLVPALFLATKYMNNTKQQN
;
A
#
# COMPACT_ATOMS: atom_id res chain seq x y z
N MET A 1 41.80 -1.50 13.36
CA MET A 1 41.98 -2.14 12.05
C MET A 1 40.58 -2.32 11.46
N ASN A 2 40.21 -1.45 10.49
CA ASN A 2 38.95 -1.62 9.76
C ASN A 2 39.18 -2.74 8.74
N ALA A 3 38.43 -3.84 8.87
CA ALA A 3 38.43 -4.87 7.84
C ALA A 3 38.04 -4.24 6.50
N PRO A 4 38.67 -4.62 5.39
CA PRO A 4 38.34 -4.06 4.08
C PRO A 4 36.85 -4.30 3.81
N ALA A 5 36.13 -3.22 3.42
CA ALA A 5 34.72 -3.32 3.07
C ALA A 5 34.56 -4.38 1.98
N ARG A 6 33.80 -5.43 2.27
CA ARG A 6 33.55 -6.51 1.33
C ARG A 6 32.84 -5.93 0.12
N GLU A 7 33.37 -6.12 -1.09
CA GLU A 7 32.69 -5.69 -2.31
C GLU A 7 31.34 -6.39 -2.41
N ILE A 8 30.28 -5.61 -2.28
CA ILE A 8 28.90 -6.11 -2.39
C ILE A 8 28.50 -6.19 -3.86
N ASN A 9 28.15 -7.37 -4.31
CA ASN A 9 27.51 -7.53 -5.60
C ASN A 9 26.05 -7.04 -5.52
N TRP A 10 25.82 -5.75 -5.81
CA TRP A 10 24.52 -5.13 -5.73
C TRP A 10 23.47 -5.80 -6.64
N LYS A 11 23.84 -6.35 -7.79
CA LYS A 11 22.91 -7.07 -8.69
C LYS A 11 22.42 -8.37 -8.06
N LYS A 12 23.31 -9.12 -7.41
CA LYS A 12 22.95 -10.32 -6.64
C LYS A 12 22.02 -9.95 -5.48
N ASN A 13 22.36 -8.92 -4.71
CA ASN A 13 21.52 -8.43 -3.62
C ASN A 13 20.13 -8.02 -4.11
N LEU A 14 20.05 -7.25 -5.19
CA LEU A 14 18.80 -6.81 -5.79
C LEU A 14 17.93 -8.00 -6.20
N PHE A 15 18.51 -9.03 -6.83
CA PHE A 15 17.77 -10.22 -7.25
C PHE A 15 17.14 -10.96 -6.05
N PHE A 16 17.92 -11.22 -4.99
CA PHE A 16 17.39 -11.92 -3.82
C PHE A 16 16.43 -11.06 -2.98
N LEU A 17 16.62 -9.76 -2.93
CA LEU A 17 15.65 -8.83 -2.33
C LEU A 17 14.35 -8.81 -3.13
N TRP A 18 14.43 -8.78 -4.46
CA TRP A 18 13.28 -8.84 -5.35
C TRP A 18 12.47 -10.13 -5.13
N LEU A 19 13.15 -11.29 -5.11
CA LEU A 19 12.50 -12.58 -4.87
C LEU A 19 11.87 -12.66 -3.47
N SER A 20 12.59 -12.20 -2.43
CA SER A 20 12.06 -12.12 -1.06
C SER A 20 10.82 -11.26 -0.98
N GLN A 21 10.78 -10.11 -1.69
CA GLN A 21 9.61 -9.23 -1.70
C GLN A 21 8.43 -9.85 -2.46
N ILE A 22 8.66 -10.60 -3.55
CA ILE A 22 7.60 -11.38 -4.21
C ILE A 22 6.96 -12.34 -3.22
N LEU A 23 7.77 -13.13 -2.51
CA LEU A 23 7.26 -14.12 -1.55
C LEU A 23 6.48 -13.46 -0.41
N SER A 24 7.02 -12.40 0.19
CA SER A 24 6.36 -11.68 1.28
C SER A 24 5.03 -11.05 0.82
N MET A 25 5.00 -10.44 -0.37
CA MET A 25 3.79 -9.82 -0.91
C MET A 25 2.77 -10.86 -1.36
N ALA A 26 3.21 -11.96 -1.94
CA ALA A 26 2.32 -13.07 -2.29
C ALA A 26 1.66 -13.67 -1.04
N GLY A 27 2.44 -13.89 0.02
CA GLY A 27 1.89 -14.36 1.31
C GLY A 27 0.85 -13.40 1.87
N PHE A 28 1.16 -12.10 1.94
CA PHE A 28 0.24 -11.08 2.43
C PHE A 28 -1.05 -11.01 1.59
N ALA A 29 -0.92 -10.99 0.28
CA ALA A 29 -2.04 -10.90 -0.66
C ALA A 29 -2.89 -12.19 -0.69
N ALA A 30 -2.32 -13.33 -0.33
CA ALA A 30 -3.06 -14.58 -0.22
C ALA A 30 -4.04 -14.63 0.97
N VAL A 31 -3.95 -13.66 1.90
CA VAL A 31 -4.73 -13.64 3.13
C VAL A 31 -5.66 -12.42 3.20
N MET A 32 -5.13 -11.22 2.98
CA MET A 32 -5.81 -9.97 3.33
C MET A 32 -7.17 -9.75 2.66
N PRO A 33 -7.38 -9.99 1.37
CA PRO A 33 -8.68 -9.77 0.73
C PRO A 33 -9.77 -10.73 1.19
N PHE A 34 -9.39 -11.84 1.83
CA PHE A 34 -10.30 -12.91 2.21
C PHE A 34 -10.74 -12.84 3.68
N ILE A 35 -10.25 -11.87 4.44
CA ILE A 35 -10.65 -11.64 5.84
C ILE A 35 -12.17 -11.48 6.01
N PRO A 36 -12.92 -10.76 5.14
CA PRO A 36 -14.37 -10.71 5.26
C PRO A 36 -15.05 -12.08 5.17
N ILE A 37 -14.50 -12.98 4.35
CA ILE A 37 -15.01 -14.37 4.22
C ILE A 37 -14.64 -15.17 5.48
N TYR A 38 -13.42 -15.01 6.01
CA TYR A 38 -13.00 -15.62 7.27
C TYR A 38 -13.90 -15.24 8.45
N LEU A 39 -14.29 -13.95 8.55
CA LEU A 39 -15.20 -13.48 9.58
C LEU A 39 -16.58 -14.12 9.46
N ARG A 40 -17.07 -14.35 8.24
CA ARG A 40 -18.34 -15.07 8.01
C ARG A 40 -18.24 -16.53 8.36
N ASP A 41 -17.28 -17.25 7.78
CA ASP A 41 -17.25 -18.71 7.79
C ASP A 41 -16.67 -19.31 9.08
N HIS A 42 -15.69 -18.63 9.70
CA HIS A 42 -15.01 -19.13 10.91
C HIS A 42 -15.48 -18.47 12.19
N LEU A 43 -15.79 -17.17 12.12
CA LEU A 43 -16.24 -16.43 13.30
C LEU A 43 -17.75 -16.20 13.31
N HIS A 44 -18.47 -16.77 12.33
CA HIS A 44 -19.94 -16.77 12.21
C HIS A 44 -20.57 -15.37 12.27
N ILE A 45 -19.89 -14.36 11.69
CA ILE A 45 -20.41 -13.00 11.55
C ILE A 45 -21.10 -12.89 10.20
N GLU A 46 -22.36 -13.35 10.15
CA GLU A 46 -23.17 -13.40 8.93
C GLU A 46 -23.70 -12.01 8.56
N ASP A 47 -24.01 -11.19 9.55
CA ASP A 47 -24.54 -9.85 9.32
C ASP A 47 -23.57 -8.96 8.55
N GLU A 48 -24.01 -8.45 7.39
CA GLU A 48 -23.21 -7.62 6.48
C GLU A 48 -22.67 -6.36 7.18
N GLN A 49 -23.49 -5.71 8.00
CA GLN A 49 -23.17 -4.45 8.64
C GLN A 49 -22.11 -4.64 9.71
N MET A 50 -22.31 -5.60 10.61
CA MET A 50 -21.34 -5.93 11.66
C MET A 50 -20.04 -6.46 11.07
N ARG A 51 -20.09 -7.29 10.02
CA ARG A 51 -18.92 -7.79 9.32
C ARG A 51 -18.11 -6.65 8.71
N GLY A 52 -18.77 -5.66 8.09
CA GLY A 52 -18.12 -4.48 7.56
C GLY A 52 -17.38 -3.67 8.64
N LEU A 53 -17.98 -3.49 9.83
CA LEU A 53 -17.32 -2.84 10.97
C LEU A 53 -16.08 -3.60 11.45
N TRP A 54 -16.17 -4.93 11.57
CA TRP A 54 -15.04 -5.73 12.02
C TRP A 54 -13.90 -5.80 10.99
N VAL A 55 -14.21 -5.83 9.70
CA VAL A 55 -13.21 -5.68 8.63
C VAL A 55 -12.51 -4.33 8.72
N SER A 56 -13.26 -3.27 8.96
CA SER A 56 -12.74 -1.92 9.19
C SER A 56 -11.80 -1.89 10.39
N ALA A 57 -12.23 -2.41 11.53
CA ALA A 57 -11.44 -2.47 12.76
C ALA A 57 -10.13 -3.27 12.55
N PHE A 58 -10.21 -4.44 11.91
CA PHE A 58 -9.04 -5.27 11.59
C PHE A 58 -8.00 -4.52 10.76
N ASN A 59 -8.44 -3.79 9.73
CA ASN A 59 -7.55 -3.00 8.88
C ASN A 59 -7.02 -1.77 9.59
N PHE A 60 -7.90 -1.05 10.31
CA PHE A 60 -7.53 0.16 11.07
C PHE A 60 -6.47 -0.14 12.14
N PHE A 61 -6.71 -1.10 13.02
CA PHE A 61 -5.76 -1.42 14.08
C PHE A 61 -4.44 -1.98 13.55
N GLY A 62 -4.49 -2.73 12.44
CA GLY A 62 -3.28 -3.15 11.76
C GLY A 62 -2.48 -1.95 11.22
N LEU A 63 -3.11 -1.05 10.49
CA LEU A 63 -2.44 0.11 9.92
C LEU A 63 -1.99 1.11 10.99
N PHE A 64 -2.80 1.33 12.01
CA PHE A 64 -2.49 2.16 13.17
C PHE A 64 -1.23 1.65 13.89
N SER A 65 -1.15 0.36 14.15
CA SER A 65 0.01 -0.28 14.77
C SER A 65 1.28 -0.10 13.91
N PHE A 66 1.16 -0.26 12.59
CA PHE A 66 2.26 -0.03 11.65
C PHE A 66 2.74 1.43 11.69
N CYS A 67 1.83 2.40 11.65
CA CYS A 67 2.17 3.82 11.73
C CYS A 67 2.87 4.17 13.04
N LEU A 68 2.43 3.60 14.15
CA LEU A 68 3.01 3.84 15.47
C LEU A 68 4.41 3.22 15.61
N SER A 69 4.62 2.02 15.06
CA SER A 69 5.88 1.30 15.19
C SER A 69 6.94 1.69 14.16
N SER A 70 6.53 2.18 12.98
CA SER A 70 7.43 2.50 11.87
C SER A 70 8.59 3.45 12.24
N PRO A 71 8.38 4.57 12.98
CA PRO A 71 9.49 5.44 13.40
C PRO A 71 10.49 4.75 14.32
N LEU A 72 10.02 3.87 15.22
CA LEU A 72 10.87 3.11 16.13
C LEU A 72 11.81 2.19 15.35
N TRP A 73 11.25 1.49 14.35
CA TRP A 73 12.02 0.59 13.49
C TRP A 73 13.00 1.34 12.58
N GLY A 74 12.67 2.57 12.17
CA GLY A 74 13.61 3.44 11.44
C GLY A 74 14.85 3.75 12.27
N VAL A 75 14.67 4.19 13.52
CA VAL A 75 15.78 4.46 14.45
C VAL A 75 16.61 3.20 14.73
N LEU A 76 15.95 2.05 14.89
CA LEU A 76 16.63 0.78 15.11
C LEU A 76 17.39 0.30 13.86
N ALA A 77 16.85 0.58 12.65
CA ALA A 77 17.54 0.30 11.39
C ALA A 77 18.86 1.06 11.26
N ASP A 78 18.89 2.33 11.67
CA ASP A 78 20.10 3.15 11.67
C ASP A 78 21.13 2.69 12.72
N ARG A 79 20.67 2.04 13.79
CA ARG A 79 21.54 1.55 14.89
C ARG A 79 22.06 0.14 14.67
N TYR A 80 21.25 -0.75 14.10
CA TYR A 80 21.52 -2.20 14.05
C TYR A 80 21.64 -2.75 12.62
N GLY A 81 21.38 -1.94 11.61
CA GLY A 81 21.42 -2.34 10.20
C GLY A 81 20.02 -2.65 9.61
N ARG A 82 19.93 -2.50 8.32
CA ARG A 82 18.67 -2.62 7.56
C ARG A 82 18.34 -4.06 7.24
N LYS A 83 19.36 -4.90 7.01
CA LYS A 83 19.20 -6.35 6.82
C LYS A 83 18.53 -6.98 8.03
N LEU A 84 18.97 -6.65 9.25
CA LEU A 84 18.38 -7.18 10.47
C LEU A 84 16.92 -6.78 10.62
N MET A 85 16.56 -5.54 10.24
CA MET A 85 15.16 -5.08 10.28
C MET A 85 14.30 -5.82 9.27
N LEU A 86 14.83 -6.15 8.09
CA LEU A 86 14.14 -6.94 7.09
C LEU A 86 13.94 -8.40 7.54
N LEU A 87 14.97 -9.01 8.15
CA LEU A 87 14.90 -10.36 8.72
C LEU A 87 13.85 -10.43 9.84
N ARG A 88 13.87 -9.48 10.77
CA ARG A 88 12.87 -9.39 11.82
C ARG A 88 11.45 -9.34 11.23
N ALA A 89 11.21 -8.45 10.26
CA ALA A 89 9.88 -8.30 9.66
C ALA A 89 9.41 -9.59 8.97
N ASN A 90 10.30 -10.29 8.27
CA ASN A 90 9.95 -11.55 7.62
C ASN A 90 9.70 -12.66 8.64
N TYR A 91 10.61 -12.88 9.60
CA TYR A 91 10.49 -13.99 10.55
C TYR A 91 9.31 -13.82 11.51
N VAL A 92 9.13 -12.60 12.06
CA VAL A 92 8.00 -12.36 12.96
C VAL A 92 6.66 -12.47 12.22
N SER A 93 6.55 -11.91 11.02
CA SER A 93 5.35 -12.10 10.21
C SER A 93 5.12 -13.57 9.87
N GLY A 94 6.19 -14.30 9.51
CA GLY A 94 6.12 -15.72 9.19
C GLY A 94 5.58 -16.59 10.34
N ILE A 95 5.90 -16.22 11.59
CA ILE A 95 5.39 -16.91 12.78
C ILE A 95 3.98 -16.45 13.15
N LEU A 96 3.69 -15.15 13.07
CA LEU A 96 2.42 -14.61 13.56
C LEU A 96 1.25 -14.79 12.58
N PHE A 97 1.48 -14.87 11.25
CA PHE A 97 0.38 -15.11 10.31
C PHE A 97 -0.34 -16.44 10.54
N PRO A 98 0.34 -17.58 10.73
CA PRO A 98 -0.31 -18.83 11.12
C PRO A 98 -1.12 -18.73 12.42
N CYS A 99 -0.72 -17.87 13.37
CA CYS A 99 -1.44 -17.69 14.62
C CYS A 99 -2.85 -17.09 14.44
N LEU A 100 -3.17 -16.48 13.28
CA LEU A 100 -4.54 -16.01 12.99
C LEU A 100 -5.56 -17.14 13.02
N ILE A 101 -5.15 -18.37 12.73
CA ILE A 101 -5.98 -19.57 12.80
C ILE A 101 -6.50 -19.84 14.24
N LEU A 102 -5.68 -19.47 15.23
CA LEU A 102 -5.96 -19.74 16.65
C LEU A 102 -6.88 -18.67 17.27
N ALA A 103 -7.34 -17.69 16.48
CA ALA A 103 -8.21 -16.63 16.98
C ALA A 103 -9.64 -17.17 17.25
N PRO A 104 -10.07 -17.28 18.52
CA PRO A 104 -11.40 -17.79 18.86
C PRO A 104 -12.51 -16.75 18.62
N ASN A 105 -12.14 -15.49 18.45
CA ASN A 105 -13.04 -14.38 18.21
C ASN A 105 -12.34 -13.22 17.49
N VAL A 106 -13.12 -12.26 17.05
CA VAL A 106 -12.65 -11.08 16.29
C VAL A 106 -11.66 -10.23 17.08
N ILE A 107 -11.83 -10.11 18.40
CA ILE A 107 -10.95 -9.26 19.22
C ILE A 107 -9.53 -9.85 19.24
N VAL A 108 -9.40 -11.15 19.46
CA VAL A 108 -8.11 -11.84 19.40
C VAL A 108 -7.51 -11.78 18.01
N LEU A 109 -8.33 -11.90 16.94
CA LEU A 109 -7.89 -11.73 15.56
C LEU A 109 -7.27 -10.35 15.33
N ILE A 110 -7.91 -9.29 15.83
CA ILE A 110 -7.42 -7.90 15.74
C ILE A 110 -6.13 -7.72 16.56
N ILE A 111 -6.03 -8.33 17.75
CA ILE A 111 -4.82 -8.27 18.58
C ILE A 111 -3.64 -8.93 17.83
N ILE A 112 -3.83 -10.12 17.27
CA ILE A 112 -2.77 -10.78 16.50
C ILE A 112 -2.39 -9.91 15.30
N ARG A 113 -3.38 -9.35 14.58
CA ARG A 113 -3.16 -8.43 13.45
C ARG A 113 -2.36 -7.20 13.86
N PHE A 114 -2.66 -6.63 15.01
CA PHE A 114 -1.92 -5.50 15.57
C PHE A 114 -0.43 -5.84 15.72
N PHE A 115 -0.11 -6.99 16.32
CA PHE A 115 1.29 -7.42 16.46
C PHE A 115 1.95 -7.74 15.11
N ILE A 116 1.28 -8.44 14.19
CA ILE A 116 1.81 -8.66 12.84
C ILE A 116 2.24 -7.33 12.22
N SER A 117 1.38 -6.32 12.30
CA SER A 117 1.64 -5.01 11.70
C SER A 117 2.69 -4.20 12.45
N ALA A 118 2.72 -4.29 13.79
CA ALA A 118 3.76 -3.65 14.60
C ALA A 118 5.18 -4.11 14.22
N PHE A 119 5.31 -5.36 13.85
CA PHE A 119 6.59 -5.95 13.44
C PHE A 119 6.78 -6.02 11.92
N SER A 120 5.86 -5.53 11.11
CA SER A 120 5.99 -5.52 9.65
C SER A 120 6.96 -4.43 9.17
N GLY A 121 7.03 -4.21 7.84
CA GLY A 121 7.88 -3.18 7.24
C GLY A 121 8.93 -3.75 6.28
N THR A 122 8.68 -4.93 5.69
CA THR A 122 9.58 -5.57 4.73
C THR A 122 9.88 -4.66 3.55
N VAL A 123 8.87 -3.97 3.00
CA VAL A 123 9.02 -3.09 1.83
C VAL A 123 9.97 -1.93 2.12
N THR A 124 9.74 -1.19 3.22
CA THR A 124 10.56 -0.03 3.58
C THR A 124 12.01 -0.45 3.87
N ALA A 125 12.20 -1.56 4.60
CA ALA A 125 13.52 -2.08 4.90
C ALA A 125 14.26 -2.51 3.62
N ALA A 126 13.57 -3.21 2.69
CA ALA A 126 14.15 -3.63 1.42
C ALA A 126 14.51 -2.43 0.53
N GLN A 127 13.63 -1.43 0.40
CA GLN A 127 13.91 -0.21 -0.36
C GLN A 127 15.15 0.52 0.19
N THR A 128 15.24 0.67 1.51
CA THR A 128 16.38 1.34 2.14
C THR A 128 17.67 0.54 1.93
N LEU A 129 17.60 -0.80 2.03
CA LEU A 129 18.76 -1.67 1.81
C LEU A 129 19.24 -1.64 0.35
N VAL A 130 18.29 -1.58 -0.61
CA VAL A 130 18.61 -1.40 -2.04
C VAL A 130 19.35 -0.08 -2.27
N VAL A 131 18.81 1.04 -1.76
CA VAL A 131 19.43 2.36 -1.96
C VAL A 131 20.85 2.42 -1.38
N THR A 132 21.08 1.80 -0.21
CA THR A 132 22.40 1.85 0.43
C THR A 132 23.46 0.94 -0.18
N ASN A 133 23.03 -0.14 -0.85
CA ASN A 133 23.95 -1.13 -1.41
C ASN A 133 24.12 -1.01 -2.94
N THR A 134 23.37 -0.11 -3.58
CA THR A 134 23.40 0.09 -5.04
C THR A 134 24.10 1.42 -5.36
N PRO A 135 24.95 1.49 -6.40
CA PRO A 135 25.52 2.76 -6.85
C PRO A 135 24.44 3.77 -7.26
N GLU A 136 24.65 5.04 -6.97
CA GLU A 136 23.65 6.12 -7.21
C GLU A 136 23.12 6.14 -8.65
N ALA A 137 23.99 5.90 -9.64
CA ALA A 137 23.61 5.84 -11.05
C ALA A 137 22.56 4.76 -11.38
N HIS A 138 22.36 3.78 -10.50
CA HIS A 138 21.44 2.65 -10.69
C HIS A 138 20.26 2.63 -9.71
N HIS A 139 20.12 3.63 -8.83
CA HIS A 139 19.03 3.67 -7.83
C HIS A 139 17.65 3.58 -8.49
N GLY A 140 17.41 4.33 -9.58
CA GLY A 140 16.13 4.30 -10.29
C GLY A 140 15.78 2.92 -10.84
N PHE A 141 16.74 2.23 -11.45
CA PHE A 141 16.57 0.86 -11.94
C PHE A 141 16.28 -0.11 -10.80
N ALA A 142 17.06 -0.04 -9.72
CA ALA A 142 16.95 -0.96 -8.61
C ALA A 142 15.63 -0.82 -7.84
N LEU A 143 15.18 0.41 -7.56
CA LEU A 143 13.88 0.69 -6.94
C LEU A 143 12.71 0.34 -7.87
N GLY A 144 12.85 0.59 -9.18
CA GLY A 144 11.87 0.17 -10.18
C GLY A 144 11.72 -1.34 -10.23
N THR A 145 12.83 -2.09 -10.23
CA THR A 145 12.84 -3.55 -10.16
C THR A 145 12.16 -4.04 -8.88
N LEU A 146 12.48 -3.46 -7.72
CA LEU A 146 11.84 -3.82 -6.46
C LEU A 146 10.33 -3.55 -6.47
N SER A 147 9.90 -2.47 -7.12
CA SER A 147 8.47 -2.16 -7.28
C SER A 147 7.72 -3.20 -8.11
N THR A 148 8.37 -3.82 -9.11
CA THR A 148 7.74 -4.93 -9.85
C THR A 148 7.48 -6.15 -8.96
N ALA A 149 8.33 -6.41 -7.96
CA ALA A 149 8.12 -7.47 -7.00
C ALA A 149 6.83 -7.28 -6.19
N LEU A 150 6.54 -6.03 -5.79
CA LEU A 150 5.33 -5.73 -5.01
C LEU A 150 4.06 -6.04 -5.80
N TRP A 151 4.00 -5.61 -7.05
CA TRP A 151 2.83 -5.83 -7.90
C TRP A 151 2.68 -7.29 -8.33
N SER A 152 3.75 -7.93 -8.79
CA SER A 152 3.71 -9.34 -9.21
C SER A 152 3.45 -10.28 -8.04
N GLY A 153 4.04 -10.00 -6.86
CA GLY A 153 3.76 -10.74 -5.64
C GLY A 153 2.30 -10.63 -5.22
N ASN A 154 1.74 -9.41 -5.20
CA ASN A 154 0.32 -9.22 -4.91
C ASN A 154 -0.58 -9.95 -5.90
N MET A 155 -0.32 -9.85 -7.20
CA MET A 155 -1.12 -10.53 -8.23
C MET A 155 -1.09 -12.06 -8.05
N ALA A 156 0.09 -12.63 -7.87
CA ALA A 156 0.25 -14.06 -7.61
C ALA A 156 -0.45 -14.49 -6.31
N GLY A 157 -0.31 -13.67 -5.25
CA GLY A 157 -0.94 -13.92 -3.96
C GLY A 157 -2.47 -13.89 -4.02
N PHE A 158 -3.05 -12.93 -4.73
CA PHE A 158 -4.51 -12.86 -4.89
C PHE A 158 -5.06 -14.10 -5.61
N LEU A 159 -4.42 -14.52 -6.71
CA LEU A 159 -4.84 -15.72 -7.45
C LEU A 159 -4.67 -16.98 -6.60
N ALA A 160 -3.46 -17.21 -6.09
CA ALA A 160 -3.17 -18.40 -5.30
C ALA A 160 -4.00 -18.44 -4.02
N GLY A 161 -4.12 -17.30 -3.30
CA GLY A 161 -4.89 -17.19 -2.07
C GLY A 161 -6.37 -17.48 -2.28
N GLY A 162 -6.98 -16.96 -3.35
CA GLY A 162 -8.37 -17.27 -3.69
C GLY A 162 -8.61 -18.76 -3.94
N LEU A 163 -7.70 -19.42 -4.66
CA LEU A 163 -7.75 -20.88 -4.89
C LEU A 163 -7.52 -21.66 -3.59
N ILE A 164 -6.50 -21.27 -2.81
CA ILE A 164 -6.18 -21.96 -1.55
C ILE A 164 -7.34 -21.86 -0.56
N VAL A 165 -7.89 -20.66 -0.36
CA VAL A 165 -9.02 -20.45 0.56
C VAL A 165 -10.24 -21.25 0.10
N ASN A 166 -10.52 -21.26 -1.21
CA ASN A 166 -11.69 -21.91 -1.77
C ASN A 166 -11.64 -23.45 -1.68
N TYR A 167 -10.48 -24.07 -1.94
CA TYR A 167 -10.35 -25.53 -2.01
C TYR A 167 -9.75 -26.17 -0.76
N PHE A 168 -8.89 -25.45 -0.03
CA PHE A 168 -8.14 -25.98 1.11
C PHE A 168 -8.49 -25.27 2.44
N GLY A 169 -9.19 -24.12 2.36
CA GLY A 169 -9.62 -23.36 3.52
C GLY A 169 -8.57 -22.40 4.06
N PHE A 170 -8.98 -21.60 5.06
CA PHE A 170 -8.17 -20.51 5.63
C PHE A 170 -6.92 -20.99 6.35
N ALA A 171 -6.99 -22.18 6.97
CA ALA A 171 -5.85 -22.76 7.68
C ALA A 171 -4.60 -22.82 6.77
N TRP A 172 -4.79 -23.36 5.58
CA TRP A 172 -3.72 -23.45 4.59
C TRP A 172 -3.27 -22.09 4.07
N ALA A 173 -4.19 -21.15 3.87
CA ALA A 173 -3.84 -19.81 3.43
C ALA A 173 -2.93 -19.11 4.45
N PHE A 174 -3.25 -19.16 5.73
CA PHE A 174 -2.44 -18.58 6.80
C PHE A 174 -1.08 -19.29 6.96
N MET A 175 -1.06 -20.63 6.88
CA MET A 175 0.17 -21.44 6.94
C MET A 175 1.10 -21.11 5.76
N ILE A 176 0.58 -21.09 4.53
CA ILE A 176 1.36 -20.80 3.32
C ILE A 176 1.87 -19.35 3.39
N CYS A 177 1.06 -18.40 3.86
CA CYS A 177 1.51 -17.03 4.10
C CYS A 177 2.74 -17.01 5.02
N GLY A 178 2.66 -17.70 6.15
CA GLY A 178 3.78 -17.83 7.09
C GLY A 178 5.03 -18.44 6.45
N ILE A 179 4.87 -19.53 5.71
CA ILE A 179 5.98 -20.21 5.01
C ILE A 179 6.64 -19.27 3.98
N LEU A 180 5.84 -18.52 3.21
CA LEU A 180 6.37 -17.58 2.21
C LEU A 180 7.18 -16.44 2.87
N TYR A 181 6.72 -15.91 4.00
CA TYR A 181 7.48 -14.93 4.77
C TYR A 181 8.78 -15.53 5.34
N LEU A 182 8.75 -16.74 5.91
CA LEU A 182 9.94 -17.43 6.40
C LEU A 182 10.92 -17.70 5.26
N ALA A 183 10.46 -18.18 4.12
CA ALA A 183 11.30 -18.42 2.93
C ALA A 183 11.93 -17.10 2.45
N GLY A 184 11.17 -15.99 2.40
CA GLY A 184 11.70 -14.67 2.10
C GLY A 184 12.78 -14.22 3.09
N GLY A 185 12.60 -14.50 4.38
CA GLY A 185 13.60 -14.26 5.43
C GLY A 185 14.87 -15.08 5.23
N VAL A 186 14.74 -16.37 4.95
CA VAL A 186 15.87 -17.29 4.68
C VAL A 186 16.69 -16.81 3.47
N LEU A 187 16.02 -16.41 2.37
CA LEU A 187 16.71 -15.84 1.20
C LEU A 187 17.55 -14.60 1.57
N VAL A 188 16.97 -13.68 2.32
CA VAL A 188 17.69 -12.48 2.78
C VAL A 188 18.86 -12.85 3.70
N GLN A 189 18.67 -13.79 4.61
CA GLN A 189 19.68 -14.18 5.58
C GLN A 189 20.96 -14.69 4.90
N PHE A 190 20.82 -15.57 3.93
CA PHE A 190 21.96 -16.28 3.32
C PHE A 190 22.52 -15.62 2.08
N PHE A 191 21.73 -14.88 1.31
CA PHE A 191 22.11 -14.39 0.00
C PHE A 191 22.22 -12.88 -0.14
N VAL A 192 21.75 -12.10 0.84
CA VAL A 192 21.86 -10.65 0.83
C VAL A 192 22.95 -10.21 1.78
N ASP A 193 23.87 -9.42 1.30
CA ASP A 193 24.96 -8.84 2.09
C ASP A 193 24.65 -7.36 2.43
N GLU A 194 25.09 -6.90 3.59
CA GLU A 194 25.04 -5.49 4.01
C GLU A 194 26.39 -5.08 4.59
N ASN A 195 26.95 -3.98 4.08
CA ASN A 195 28.08 -3.30 4.72
C ASN A 195 27.51 -2.24 5.66
N PHE A 196 27.22 -2.67 6.89
CA PHE A 196 26.69 -1.76 7.89
C PHE A 196 27.84 -1.02 8.57
N ALA A 197 27.99 0.28 8.23
CA ALA A 197 28.77 1.21 9.05
C ALA A 197 27.78 1.94 9.95
N ARG A 198 27.94 1.78 11.27
CA ARG A 198 27.12 2.51 12.25
C ARG A 198 27.23 3.99 11.98
N ALA A 199 26.14 4.64 11.60
CA ALA A 199 26.15 6.07 11.42
C ALA A 199 26.51 6.71 12.76
N GLU A 200 27.66 7.38 12.84
CA GLU A 200 27.92 8.33 13.93
C GLU A 200 26.81 9.35 13.85
N VAL A 201 25.96 9.39 14.86
CA VAL A 201 24.90 10.39 14.97
C VAL A 201 25.57 11.74 15.04
N SER A 202 25.83 12.31 13.86
CA SER A 202 26.30 13.69 13.77
C SER A 202 25.20 14.59 14.31
N ARG A 203 25.28 14.88 15.61
CA ARG A 203 24.50 15.92 16.29
C ARG A 203 24.92 17.31 15.82
N LYS A 204 25.39 17.46 14.58
CA LYS A 204 25.57 18.79 14.01
C LYS A 204 24.19 19.39 13.85
N GLY A 205 23.94 20.37 14.72
CA GLY A 205 22.69 21.09 14.85
C GLY A 205 22.09 21.51 13.51
N VAL A 206 21.16 20.72 13.02
CA VAL A 206 20.18 21.24 12.09
C VAL A 206 19.45 22.33 12.85
N LYS A 207 19.80 23.59 12.55
CA LYS A 207 19.02 24.74 13.03
C LYS A 207 17.55 24.38 12.79
N LYS A 208 16.79 24.28 13.87
CA LYS A 208 15.33 24.14 13.88
C LYS A 208 14.70 25.44 13.33
N GLN A 209 14.97 25.79 12.09
CA GLN A 209 14.03 26.60 11.34
C GLN A 209 12.79 25.72 11.23
N GLY A 210 11.66 26.18 11.75
CA GLY A 210 10.46 25.39 11.89
C GLY A 210 10.19 24.56 10.64
N MET A 211 10.26 23.24 10.77
CA MET A 211 10.23 22.26 9.66
C MET A 211 8.99 22.43 8.76
N LEU A 212 7.97 23.08 9.29
CA LEU A 212 6.68 23.37 8.64
C LEU A 212 6.44 24.85 8.34
N SER A 213 7.33 25.77 8.76
CA SER A 213 7.16 27.22 8.55
C SER A 213 7.65 27.65 7.18
N GLY A 214 6.91 28.54 6.52
CA GLY A 214 7.31 29.19 5.26
C GLY A 214 6.89 28.43 3.98
N PHE A 215 5.97 27.46 4.05
CA PHE A 215 5.37 26.87 2.85
C PHE A 215 4.19 27.70 2.35
N SER A 216 4.09 27.88 1.02
CA SER A 216 2.96 28.57 0.39
C SER A 216 1.65 27.79 0.58
N ALA A 217 0.52 28.49 0.54
CA ALA A 217 -0.80 27.87 0.59
C ALA A 217 -0.98 26.80 -0.49
N GLY A 218 -0.38 26.99 -1.68
CA GLY A 218 -0.40 26.00 -2.76
C GLY A 218 0.23 24.66 -2.38
N ILE A 219 1.33 24.65 -1.64
CA ILE A 219 1.97 23.43 -1.14
C ILE A 219 1.04 22.69 -0.17
N TRP A 220 0.38 23.41 0.75
CA TRP A 220 -0.57 22.80 1.69
C TRP A 220 -1.79 22.17 0.98
N ILE A 221 -2.29 22.81 -0.08
CA ILE A 221 -3.39 22.26 -0.90
C ILE A 221 -2.92 20.98 -1.61
N ILE A 222 -1.70 20.95 -2.16
CA ILE A 222 -1.14 19.74 -2.77
C ILE A 222 -0.97 18.64 -1.72
N LEU A 223 -0.52 18.96 -0.52
CA LEU A 223 -0.40 18.01 0.58
C LEU A 223 -1.76 17.45 1.00
N LEU A 224 -2.81 18.27 1.01
CA LEU A 224 -4.19 17.83 1.24
C LEU A 224 -4.66 16.84 0.15
N LEU A 225 -4.27 17.04 -1.12
CA LEU A 225 -4.56 16.07 -2.19
C LEU A 225 -3.98 14.68 -1.89
N PHE A 226 -2.82 14.58 -1.23
CA PHE A 226 -2.28 13.27 -0.81
C PHE A 226 -3.12 12.60 0.28
N VAL A 227 -3.65 13.35 1.24
CA VAL A 227 -4.61 12.79 2.23
C VAL A 227 -5.84 12.27 1.53
N MET A 228 -6.49 13.11 0.73
CA MET A 228 -7.74 12.79 0.03
C MET A 228 -7.56 11.60 -0.93
N MET A 229 -6.44 11.56 -1.66
CA MET A 229 -6.09 10.44 -2.52
C MET A 229 -5.87 9.17 -1.72
N GLY A 230 -5.21 9.25 -0.55
CA GLY A 230 -5.03 8.13 0.37
C GLY A 230 -6.36 7.55 0.81
N VAL A 231 -7.35 8.40 1.14
CA VAL A 231 -8.72 7.98 1.45
C VAL A 231 -9.36 7.32 0.23
N ALA A 232 -9.44 8.01 -0.91
CA ALA A 232 -10.21 7.59 -2.07
C ALA A 232 -9.74 6.25 -2.68
N ARG A 233 -8.41 6.04 -2.75
CA ARG A 233 -7.83 4.85 -3.41
C ARG A 233 -7.90 3.56 -2.60
N ARG A 234 -8.12 3.63 -1.30
CA ARG A 234 -8.13 2.47 -0.40
C ARG A 234 -9.48 2.23 0.27
N PHE A 235 -10.48 3.03 -0.10
CA PHE A 235 -11.76 3.07 0.60
C PHE A 235 -12.57 1.79 0.47
N ASP A 236 -12.55 1.18 -0.70
CA ASP A 236 -13.32 -0.01 -1.07
C ASP A 236 -12.51 -1.33 -0.98
N GLU A 237 -11.18 -1.24 -0.95
CA GLU A 237 -10.28 -2.40 -1.08
C GLU A 237 -10.55 -3.52 -0.06
N PRO A 238 -10.79 -3.24 1.24
CA PRO A 238 -11.05 -4.29 2.22
C PRO A 238 -12.38 -5.03 2.03
N TYR A 239 -13.30 -4.48 1.23
CA TYR A 239 -14.68 -4.93 1.14
C TYR A 239 -15.02 -5.62 -0.19
N ILE A 240 -14.02 -5.89 -1.02
CA ILE A 240 -14.22 -6.50 -2.34
C ILE A 240 -14.88 -7.88 -2.24
N ALA A 241 -14.45 -8.70 -1.28
CA ALA A 241 -15.02 -10.02 -1.06
C ALA A 241 -16.53 -9.93 -0.70
N MET A 242 -16.92 -8.92 0.09
CA MET A 242 -18.32 -8.69 0.45
C MET A 242 -19.16 -8.28 -0.77
N MET A 243 -18.58 -7.49 -1.68
CA MET A 243 -19.28 -7.12 -2.91
C MET A 243 -19.38 -8.29 -3.89
N VAL A 244 -18.33 -9.11 -4.01
CA VAL A 244 -18.35 -10.34 -4.82
C VAL A 244 -19.42 -11.29 -4.30
N GLU A 245 -19.50 -11.48 -2.99
CA GLU A 245 -20.55 -12.28 -2.34
C GLU A 245 -21.96 -11.73 -2.65
N LYS A 246 -22.13 -10.42 -2.64
CA LYS A 246 -23.41 -9.75 -2.92
C LYS A 246 -23.85 -9.88 -4.38
N ILE A 247 -22.92 -10.00 -5.33
CA ILE A 247 -23.21 -10.15 -6.76
C ILE A 247 -23.44 -11.60 -7.14
N HIS A 248 -22.64 -12.52 -6.61
CA HIS A 248 -22.60 -13.92 -7.06
C HIS A 248 -23.17 -14.92 -6.04
N GLY A 249 -23.25 -14.52 -4.78
CA GLY A 249 -23.57 -15.43 -3.67
C GLY A 249 -22.32 -15.91 -2.95
N VAL A 250 -22.54 -16.86 -2.03
CA VAL A 250 -21.49 -17.35 -1.11
C VAL A 250 -20.52 -18.32 -1.79
N GLU A 251 -21.01 -19.06 -2.78
CA GLU A 251 -20.24 -20.12 -3.43
C GLU A 251 -19.07 -19.56 -4.24
N ASN A 252 -17.90 -20.15 -4.08
CA ASN A 252 -16.65 -19.74 -4.77
C ASN A 252 -16.26 -18.25 -4.61
N THR A 253 -16.81 -17.54 -3.62
CA THR A 253 -16.53 -16.12 -3.39
C THR A 253 -15.04 -15.83 -3.27
N ALA A 254 -14.27 -16.70 -2.61
CA ALA A 254 -12.83 -16.52 -2.46
C ALA A 254 -12.10 -16.58 -3.80
N CYS A 255 -12.46 -17.55 -4.65
CA CYS A 255 -11.87 -17.71 -5.98
C CYS A 255 -12.12 -16.45 -6.84
N TYR A 256 -13.37 -15.99 -6.93
CA TYR A 256 -13.73 -14.79 -7.71
C TYR A 256 -13.10 -13.52 -7.15
N THR A 257 -13.03 -13.38 -5.82
CA THR A 257 -12.33 -12.26 -5.17
C THR A 257 -10.84 -12.23 -5.55
N GLY A 258 -10.21 -13.40 -5.57
CA GLY A 258 -8.82 -13.55 -5.98
C GLY A 258 -8.60 -13.12 -7.44
N TRP A 259 -9.43 -13.61 -8.36
CA TRP A 259 -9.37 -13.23 -9.78
C TRP A 259 -9.59 -11.72 -10.02
N ILE A 260 -10.61 -11.15 -9.39
CA ILE A 260 -10.92 -9.72 -9.52
C ILE A 260 -9.80 -8.84 -8.95
N SER A 261 -9.24 -9.23 -7.81
CA SER A 261 -8.11 -8.51 -7.20
C SER A 261 -6.83 -8.62 -8.02
N ALA A 262 -6.57 -9.77 -8.63
CA ALA A 262 -5.45 -9.96 -9.53
C ALA A 262 -5.61 -9.15 -10.83
N LEU A 263 -6.82 -9.10 -11.38
CA LEU A 263 -7.15 -8.27 -12.54
C LEU A 263 -6.94 -6.77 -12.23
N ALA A 264 -7.34 -6.32 -11.04
CA ALA A 264 -7.07 -4.97 -10.57
C ALA A 264 -5.57 -4.69 -10.46
N ALA A 265 -4.78 -5.62 -9.90
CA ALA A 265 -3.33 -5.50 -9.83
C ALA A 265 -2.69 -5.39 -11.22
N ALA A 266 -3.17 -6.15 -12.20
CA ALA A 266 -2.73 -6.02 -13.60
C ALA A 266 -3.02 -4.62 -14.16
N GLY A 267 -4.19 -4.04 -13.87
CA GLY A 267 -4.50 -2.64 -14.19
C GLY A 267 -3.51 -1.66 -13.58
N GLY A 268 -3.12 -1.87 -12.32
CA GLY A 268 -2.11 -1.07 -11.63
C GLY A 268 -0.71 -1.17 -12.25
N ILE A 269 -0.29 -2.36 -12.67
CA ILE A 269 0.98 -2.57 -13.39
C ILE A 269 0.98 -1.79 -14.72
N LEU A 270 -0.08 -1.95 -15.51
CA LEU A 270 -0.23 -1.23 -16.80
C LEU A 270 -0.27 0.28 -16.60
N SER A 271 -0.95 0.75 -15.55
CA SER A 271 -0.97 2.17 -15.18
C SER A 271 0.44 2.71 -14.95
N GLY A 272 1.26 2.00 -14.17
CA GLY A 272 2.64 2.40 -13.89
C GLY A 272 3.46 2.63 -15.16
N VAL A 273 3.28 1.77 -16.16
CA VAL A 273 4.00 1.87 -17.45
C VAL A 273 3.41 2.93 -18.36
N LEU A 274 2.08 2.93 -18.56
CA LEU A 274 1.41 3.80 -19.53
C LEU A 274 1.35 5.24 -19.02
N ILE A 275 0.83 5.43 -17.81
CA ILE A 275 0.64 6.77 -17.24
C ILE A 275 1.96 7.36 -16.77
N GLY A 276 2.91 6.54 -16.31
CA GLY A 276 4.26 7.01 -16.03
C GLY A 276 4.88 7.72 -17.24
N ARG A 277 4.81 7.11 -18.44
CA ARG A 277 5.29 7.72 -19.69
C ARG A 277 4.52 8.98 -20.08
N LEU A 278 3.22 9.04 -19.78
CA LEU A 278 2.41 10.23 -20.04
C LEU A 278 2.79 11.39 -19.11
N CYS A 279 3.16 11.12 -17.87
CA CYS A 279 3.62 12.14 -16.92
C CYS A 279 4.90 12.85 -17.35
N ASP A 280 5.74 12.20 -18.18
CA ASP A 280 6.94 12.82 -18.75
C ASP A 280 6.62 13.79 -19.89
N ARG A 281 5.50 13.54 -20.61
CA ARG A 281 5.14 14.30 -21.83
C ARG A 281 4.12 15.40 -21.60
N TYR A 282 3.21 15.19 -20.65
CA TYR A 282 2.07 16.10 -20.40
C TYR A 282 2.15 16.75 -19.02
N SER A 283 1.42 17.86 -18.87
CA SER A 283 1.33 18.49 -17.53
C SER A 283 0.56 17.58 -16.56
N PRO A 284 0.96 17.54 -15.27
CA PRO A 284 0.33 16.68 -14.27
C PRO A 284 -1.20 16.84 -14.18
N GLN A 285 -1.70 18.06 -14.39
CA GLN A 285 -3.12 18.37 -14.33
C GLN A 285 -3.92 17.71 -15.47
N LYS A 286 -3.33 17.66 -16.69
CA LYS A 286 -3.93 17.02 -17.87
C LYS A 286 -4.06 15.50 -17.71
N ILE A 287 -3.28 14.93 -16.82
CA ILE A 287 -3.31 13.50 -16.49
C ILE A 287 -4.23 13.25 -15.28
N ALA A 288 -4.09 14.06 -14.22
CA ALA A 288 -4.84 13.87 -12.99
C ALA A 288 -6.35 14.03 -13.19
N LEU A 289 -6.79 15.03 -13.97
CA LEU A 289 -8.23 15.29 -14.16
C LEU A 289 -8.97 14.13 -14.85
N PRO A 290 -8.54 13.62 -16.03
CA PRO A 290 -9.17 12.44 -16.60
C PRO A 290 -9.09 11.21 -15.70
N SER A 291 -7.96 11.01 -15.00
CA SER A 291 -7.80 9.89 -14.06
C SER A 291 -8.82 9.95 -12.94
N LEU A 292 -9.10 11.13 -12.37
CA LEU A 292 -10.12 11.31 -11.33
C LEU A 292 -11.53 11.04 -11.85
N LEU A 293 -11.87 11.57 -13.03
CA LEU A 293 -13.20 11.39 -13.62
C LEU A 293 -13.46 9.93 -14.00
N VAL A 294 -12.48 9.26 -14.62
CA VAL A 294 -12.59 7.83 -14.97
C VAL A 294 -12.66 6.99 -13.70
N SER A 295 -11.89 7.32 -12.65
CA SER A 295 -11.95 6.61 -11.37
C SER A 295 -13.32 6.77 -10.71
N ALA A 296 -13.89 7.96 -10.71
CA ALA A 296 -15.25 8.19 -10.19
C ALA A 296 -16.31 7.41 -11.00
N ALA A 297 -16.25 7.47 -12.32
CA ALA A 297 -17.19 6.75 -13.19
C ALA A 297 -17.09 5.22 -12.99
N THR A 298 -15.88 4.68 -12.90
CA THR A 298 -15.67 3.25 -12.67
C THR A 298 -16.10 2.82 -11.28
N MET A 299 -15.99 3.67 -10.25
CA MET A 299 -16.57 3.41 -8.93
C MET A 299 -18.11 3.35 -8.98
N LEU A 300 -18.74 4.24 -9.73
CA LEU A 300 -20.21 4.16 -9.96
C LEU A 300 -20.57 2.86 -10.69
N LEU A 301 -19.83 2.47 -11.72
CA LEU A 301 -20.06 1.19 -12.40
C LEU A 301 -19.91 0.00 -11.43
N GLN A 302 -18.96 0.02 -10.51
CA GLN A 302 -18.80 -1.01 -9.49
C GLN A 302 -19.99 -1.05 -8.52
N ALA A 303 -20.50 0.11 -8.10
CA ALA A 303 -21.67 0.21 -7.21
C ALA A 303 -22.91 -0.45 -7.80
N TYR A 304 -23.15 -0.25 -9.09
CA TYR A 304 -24.33 -0.77 -9.80
C TYR A 304 -24.08 -2.09 -10.54
N ALA A 305 -22.90 -2.69 -10.39
CA ALA A 305 -22.59 -3.96 -11.05
C ALA A 305 -23.52 -5.09 -10.59
N MET A 306 -24.13 -5.75 -11.59
CA MET A 306 -24.98 -6.94 -11.41
C MET A 306 -24.28 -8.22 -11.86
N SER A 307 -23.07 -8.13 -12.42
CA SER A 307 -22.26 -9.26 -12.83
C SER A 307 -20.81 -9.11 -12.42
N LEU A 308 -20.14 -10.23 -12.16
CA LEU A 308 -18.71 -10.23 -11.81
C LEU A 308 -17.83 -9.70 -12.94
N THR A 309 -18.24 -9.90 -14.19
CA THR A 309 -17.53 -9.41 -15.38
C THR A 309 -17.53 -7.88 -15.42
N LEU A 310 -18.71 -7.25 -15.21
CA LEU A 310 -18.82 -5.78 -15.14
C LEU A 310 -18.03 -5.23 -13.95
N PHE A 311 -18.16 -5.86 -12.79
CA PHE A 311 -17.46 -5.46 -11.57
C PHE A 311 -15.95 -5.53 -11.74
N GLY A 312 -15.43 -6.67 -12.24
CA GLY A 312 -14.00 -6.89 -12.48
C GLY A 312 -13.44 -5.95 -13.55
N GLY A 313 -14.15 -5.75 -14.65
CA GLY A 313 -13.76 -4.83 -15.72
C GLY A 313 -13.71 -3.38 -15.23
N ALA A 314 -14.72 -2.94 -14.49
CA ALA A 314 -14.75 -1.59 -13.90
C ALA A 314 -13.61 -1.42 -12.88
N ARG A 315 -13.29 -2.46 -12.11
CA ARG A 315 -12.19 -2.43 -11.15
C ARG A 315 -10.82 -2.36 -11.84
N PHE A 316 -10.62 -3.14 -12.89
CA PHE A 316 -9.41 -3.04 -13.72
C PHE A 316 -9.20 -1.62 -14.25
N LEU A 317 -10.23 -1.03 -14.83
CA LEU A 317 -10.19 0.34 -15.36
C LEU A 317 -9.96 1.38 -14.24
N ASN A 318 -10.54 1.17 -13.06
CA ASN A 318 -10.28 2.02 -11.91
C ASN A 318 -8.80 2.04 -11.52
N PHE A 319 -8.17 0.86 -11.39
CA PHE A 319 -6.76 0.75 -11.05
C PHE A 319 -5.85 1.29 -12.15
N LEU A 320 -6.24 1.09 -13.41
CA LEU A 320 -5.54 1.67 -14.57
C LEU A 320 -5.56 3.21 -14.51
N ALA A 321 -6.70 3.81 -14.23
CA ALA A 321 -6.84 5.27 -14.16
C ALA A 321 -6.22 5.85 -12.88
N ALA A 322 -6.57 5.31 -11.72
CA ALA A 322 -6.13 5.84 -10.41
C ALA A 322 -4.62 5.69 -10.16
N GLY A 323 -3.95 4.74 -10.84
CA GLY A 323 -2.51 4.53 -10.71
C GLY A 323 -1.67 5.74 -11.13
N GLY A 324 -2.18 6.58 -12.02
CA GLY A 324 -1.51 7.80 -12.47
C GLY A 324 -1.61 8.99 -11.52
N LEU A 325 -2.47 8.94 -10.52
CA LEU A 325 -2.69 10.08 -9.61
C LEU A 325 -1.48 10.36 -8.74
N GLU A 326 -0.85 9.32 -8.20
CA GLU A 326 0.29 9.47 -7.30
C GLU A 326 1.50 10.12 -7.99
N PRO A 327 2.00 9.65 -9.16
CA PRO A 327 3.09 10.32 -9.87
C PRO A 327 2.70 11.73 -10.35
N ALA A 328 1.44 11.98 -10.72
CA ALA A 328 0.99 13.32 -11.09
C ALA A 328 1.09 14.29 -9.90
N PHE A 329 0.59 13.91 -8.71
CA PHE A 329 0.66 14.75 -7.53
C PHE A 329 2.09 14.92 -7.02
N GLN A 330 2.94 13.89 -7.11
CA GLN A 330 4.37 13.99 -6.80
C GLN A 330 5.07 14.99 -7.73
N THR A 331 4.75 14.96 -9.03
CA THR A 331 5.30 15.93 -10.00
C THR A 331 4.82 17.35 -9.69
N MET A 332 3.54 17.55 -9.33
CA MET A 332 3.03 18.85 -8.88
C MET A 332 3.78 19.36 -7.65
N LEU A 333 3.96 18.50 -6.65
CA LEU A 333 4.69 18.84 -5.43
C LEU A 333 6.15 19.21 -5.74
N SER A 334 6.84 18.41 -6.58
CA SER A 334 8.23 18.67 -6.99
C SER A 334 8.39 20.04 -7.67
N ARG A 335 7.47 20.37 -8.60
CA ARG A 335 7.49 21.64 -9.34
C ARG A 335 7.19 22.86 -8.48
N SER A 336 6.49 22.68 -7.36
CA SER A 336 6.11 23.75 -6.43
C SER A 336 7.05 23.88 -5.23
N SER A 337 8.01 22.97 -5.11
CA SER A 337 8.88 22.87 -3.94
C SER A 337 10.26 23.44 -4.21
N PRO A 338 10.83 24.25 -3.27
CA PRO A 338 12.23 24.64 -3.30
C PRO A 338 13.13 23.38 -3.27
N GLU A 339 14.21 23.37 -4.05
CA GLU A 339 15.11 22.21 -4.15
C GLU A 339 15.64 21.72 -2.80
N SER A 340 16.02 22.68 -1.94
CA SER A 340 16.55 22.39 -0.61
C SER A 340 15.55 21.72 0.36
N ARG A 341 14.24 21.77 0.08
CA ARG A 341 13.18 21.22 0.96
C ARG A 341 12.36 20.10 0.31
N ARG A 342 12.66 19.68 -0.92
CA ARG A 342 11.93 18.61 -1.63
C ARG A 342 11.84 17.34 -0.80
N GLY A 343 12.94 16.88 -0.21
CA GLY A 343 12.94 15.64 0.60
C GLY A 343 11.98 15.69 1.78
N VAL A 344 11.91 16.82 2.49
CA VAL A 344 10.98 17.01 3.62
C VAL A 344 9.52 16.97 3.13
N LEU A 345 9.23 17.65 2.01
CA LEU A 345 7.87 17.69 1.46
C LEU A 345 7.40 16.34 0.93
N PHE A 346 8.26 15.57 0.27
CA PHE A 346 7.94 14.19 -0.15
C PHE A 346 7.72 13.27 1.05
N GLY A 347 8.53 13.40 2.10
CA GLY A 347 8.32 12.67 3.36
C GLY A 347 6.98 13.01 4.00
N LEU A 348 6.65 14.31 4.07
CA LEU A 348 5.36 14.78 4.60
C LEU A 348 4.18 14.31 3.75
N ALA A 349 4.28 14.37 2.43
CA ALA A 349 3.26 13.87 1.50
C ALA A 349 2.99 12.38 1.71
N SER A 350 4.04 11.57 1.87
CA SER A 350 3.93 10.13 2.15
C SER A 350 3.25 9.87 3.50
N SER A 351 3.61 10.62 4.54
CA SER A 351 2.98 10.52 5.87
C SER A 351 1.50 10.92 5.84
N LEU A 352 1.17 12.00 5.15
CA LEU A 352 -0.20 12.48 5.01
C LEU A 352 -1.05 11.50 4.19
N ARG A 353 -0.50 10.89 3.14
CA ARG A 353 -1.15 9.81 2.40
C ARG A 353 -1.47 8.61 3.31
N MET A 354 -0.54 8.23 4.20
CA MET A 354 -0.77 7.17 5.19
C MET A 354 -1.90 7.51 6.16
N ILE A 355 -1.98 8.76 6.61
CA ILE A 355 -3.12 9.24 7.42
C ILE A 355 -4.42 9.09 6.63
N GLY A 356 -4.43 9.45 5.34
CA GLY A 356 -5.59 9.24 4.47
C GLY A 356 -6.02 7.77 4.40
N ILE A 357 -5.08 6.84 4.24
CA ILE A 357 -5.36 5.39 4.23
C ILE A 357 -5.90 4.92 5.60
N LEU A 358 -5.38 5.45 6.69
CA LEU A 358 -5.87 5.13 8.04
C LEU A 358 -7.33 5.60 8.24
N LEU A 359 -7.64 6.83 7.81
CA LEU A 359 -9.00 7.36 7.82
C LEU A 359 -9.94 6.54 6.93
N SER A 360 -9.48 6.13 5.75
CA SER A 360 -10.20 5.22 4.86
C SER A 360 -10.62 3.93 5.57
N SER A 361 -9.68 3.30 6.28
CA SER A 361 -9.94 2.08 7.04
C SER A 361 -10.94 2.28 8.17
N LEU A 362 -10.98 3.46 8.79
CA LEU A 362 -11.92 3.78 9.87
C LEU A 362 -13.33 4.03 9.33
N PHE A 363 -13.46 4.90 8.32
CA PHE A 363 -14.75 5.34 7.82
C PHE A 363 -15.44 4.31 6.91
N GLY A 364 -14.70 3.44 6.24
CA GLY A 364 -15.28 2.44 5.35
C GLY A 364 -16.27 1.51 6.05
N GLY A 365 -15.94 1.01 7.25
CA GLY A 365 -16.85 0.18 8.03
C GLY A 365 -18.11 0.93 8.51
N VAL A 366 -17.95 2.20 8.86
CA VAL A 366 -19.10 3.06 9.24
C VAL A 366 -20.07 3.22 8.07
N VAL A 367 -19.55 3.43 6.87
CA VAL A 367 -20.40 3.52 5.66
C VAL A 367 -21.15 2.21 5.42
N ILE A 368 -20.51 1.06 5.56
CA ILE A 368 -21.18 -0.23 5.38
C ILE A 368 -22.24 -0.47 6.47
N TYR A 369 -21.94 -0.11 7.71
CA TYR A 369 -22.85 -0.29 8.82
C TYR A 369 -24.18 0.46 8.62
N PHE A 370 -24.12 1.71 8.16
CA PHE A 370 -25.34 2.52 7.98
C PHE A 370 -25.98 2.36 6.61
N PHE A 371 -25.20 2.09 5.55
CA PHE A 371 -25.67 2.17 4.17
C PHE A 371 -25.48 0.88 3.36
N GLY A 372 -24.76 -0.12 3.90
CA GLY A 372 -24.47 -1.39 3.21
C GLY A 372 -23.31 -1.33 2.22
N THR A 373 -22.87 -2.51 1.76
CA THR A 373 -21.62 -2.68 0.98
C THR A 373 -21.60 -1.95 -0.35
N ARG A 374 -22.74 -1.85 -1.08
CA ARG A 374 -22.78 -1.13 -2.37
C ARG A 374 -22.45 0.35 -2.24
N ASN A 375 -22.86 0.97 -1.14
CA ASN A 375 -22.68 2.39 -0.92
C ASN A 375 -21.22 2.78 -0.66
N ILE A 376 -20.32 1.82 -0.32
CA ILE A 376 -18.89 2.10 -0.21
C ILE A 376 -18.32 2.59 -1.55
N PHE A 377 -18.80 2.04 -2.68
CA PHE A 377 -18.38 2.45 -4.01
C PHE A 377 -18.98 3.79 -4.44
N LEU A 378 -20.20 4.10 -4.00
CA LEU A 378 -20.81 5.44 -4.23
C LEU A 378 -20.05 6.53 -3.47
N VAL A 379 -19.71 6.27 -2.20
CA VAL A 379 -18.88 7.17 -1.41
C VAL A 379 -17.49 7.27 -2.04
N GLY A 380 -16.91 6.16 -2.51
CA GLY A 380 -15.63 6.15 -3.25
C GLY A 380 -15.68 7.04 -4.50
N ALA A 381 -16.76 6.96 -5.29
CA ALA A 381 -16.96 7.83 -6.45
C ALA A 381 -17.04 9.31 -6.04
N PHE A 382 -17.78 9.62 -4.99
CA PHE A 382 -17.88 10.99 -4.44
C PHE A 382 -16.50 11.50 -3.97
N LEU A 383 -15.70 10.66 -3.31
CA LEU A 383 -14.35 11.02 -2.87
C LEU A 383 -13.43 11.35 -4.05
N PHE A 384 -13.49 10.59 -5.16
CA PHE A 384 -12.75 10.92 -6.37
C PHE A 384 -13.24 12.23 -7.02
N LEU A 385 -14.56 12.49 -7.03
CA LEU A 385 -15.11 13.76 -7.53
C LEU A 385 -14.70 14.95 -6.64
N LEU A 386 -14.62 14.76 -5.33
CA LEU A 386 -14.19 15.80 -4.38
C LEU A 386 -12.72 16.21 -4.60
N LEU A 387 -11.89 15.33 -5.15
CA LEU A 387 -10.51 15.66 -5.53
C LEU A 387 -10.45 16.64 -6.73
N VAL A 388 -11.48 16.72 -7.56
CA VAL A 388 -11.48 17.58 -8.76
C VAL A 388 -11.38 19.08 -8.39
N PRO A 389 -12.27 19.64 -7.55
CA PRO A 389 -12.14 21.04 -7.15
C PRO A 389 -10.84 21.31 -6.39
N ALA A 390 -10.39 20.37 -5.56
CA ALA A 390 -9.11 20.51 -4.86
C ALA A 390 -7.90 20.56 -5.85
N LEU A 391 -7.94 19.78 -6.94
CA LEU A 391 -6.97 19.83 -8.01
C LEU A 391 -6.97 21.19 -8.72
N PHE A 392 -8.14 21.75 -9.03
CA PHE A 392 -8.25 23.08 -9.64
C PHE A 392 -7.70 24.18 -8.73
N LEU A 393 -8.03 24.11 -7.43
CA LEU A 393 -7.46 25.06 -6.46
C LEU A 393 -5.94 24.95 -6.39
N ALA A 394 -5.37 23.75 -6.29
CA ALA A 394 -3.93 23.54 -6.30
C ALA A 394 -3.28 24.15 -7.55
N THR A 395 -3.87 23.92 -8.73
CA THR A 395 -3.38 24.44 -10.01
C THR A 395 -3.39 25.97 -10.07
N LYS A 396 -4.48 26.60 -9.58
CA LYS A 396 -4.63 28.06 -9.53
C LYS A 396 -3.53 28.70 -8.68
N TYR A 397 -3.29 28.16 -7.50
CA TYR A 397 -2.24 28.68 -6.60
C TYR A 397 -0.83 28.45 -7.15
N MET A 398 -0.57 27.35 -7.84
CA MET A 398 0.72 27.11 -8.51
C MET A 398 1.01 28.13 -9.60
N ASN A 399 0.00 28.53 -10.38
CA ASN A 399 0.16 29.49 -11.47
C ASN A 399 0.39 30.91 -10.93
N ASN A 400 -0.28 31.28 -9.86
CA ASN A 400 -0.09 32.58 -9.22
C ASN A 400 1.33 32.76 -8.63
N THR A 401 1.90 31.70 -8.06
CA THR A 401 3.27 31.73 -7.51
C THR A 401 4.33 31.86 -8.61
N LYS A 402 4.06 31.35 -9.82
CA LYS A 402 4.97 31.50 -10.99
C LYS A 402 4.94 32.90 -11.60
N GLN A 403 3.89 33.67 -11.40
CA GLN A 403 3.77 35.04 -11.89
C GLN A 403 4.40 36.07 -10.93
N GLN A 404 4.67 35.69 -9.70
CA GLN A 404 5.27 36.56 -8.65
C GLN A 404 6.79 36.40 -8.51
N ASN A 405 7.36 35.36 -9.14
CA ASN A 405 8.82 35.15 -9.25
C ASN A 405 9.30 35.34 -10.68
#